data_c57c6043243b26368c9695906463d238
#
_entry.id   c57c6043243b26368c9695906463d238
#
_cell.length_a   1.000
_cell.length_b   1.000
_cell.length_c   1.000
_cell.angle_alpha   90.00
_cell.angle_beta   90.00
_cell.angle_gamma   90.00
#
_symmetry.space_group_name_H-M   'P 1'
#
loop_
_entity.id
_entity.type
_entity.pdbx_description
1 polymer ?
#
loop_
_entity_poly.entity_id
_entity_poly.type
_entity_poly.pdbx_seq_one_letter_code
_entity_poly.pdbx_strand_id
1 'polypeptide(L)'
;LIQKGEVKLANKFLGVPFTIVSRVMKGDQRGRTIGVPTANLKIDEYIQPNHGVYAVRAKVMNKSAKGKNYKGIANFGVRPTFDKNKPLLEVHLFNFNLNIYNSSLKVEFIDFIRKEKKFSGIDSLKNQLKIDISKAKKILN
;
A
#
# COMPACT_ATOMS: atom_id res chain seq x y z
N LEU A 1 14.67 -9.00 7.43
CA LEU A 1 14.55 -7.54 7.30
C LEU A 1 13.12 -7.12 6.89
N ILE A 2 12.55 -7.78 5.90
CA ILE A 2 11.19 -7.43 5.40
C ILE A 2 10.15 -7.65 6.49
N GLN A 3 10.23 -8.74 7.22
CA GLN A 3 9.27 -9.06 8.30
C GLN A 3 9.35 -8.08 9.47
N LYS A 4 10.45 -7.36 9.61
CA LYS A 4 10.63 -6.32 10.62
C LYS A 4 10.29 -4.92 10.12
N GLY A 5 9.89 -4.79 8.84
CA GLY A 5 9.60 -3.51 8.22
C GLY A 5 10.84 -2.74 7.75
N GLU A 6 12.01 -3.36 7.80
CA GLU A 6 13.28 -2.71 7.40
C GLU A 6 13.49 -2.80 5.88
N VAL A 7 12.50 -2.31 5.12
CA VAL A 7 12.51 -2.46 3.66
C VAL A 7 13.62 -1.65 2.99
N LYS A 8 13.95 -0.48 3.52
CA LYS A 8 15.02 0.36 2.97
C LYS A 8 16.37 -0.37 3.03
N LEU A 9 16.65 -1.02 4.16
CA LEU A 9 17.87 -1.79 4.32
C LEU A 9 17.85 -3.05 3.46
N ALA A 10 16.70 -3.75 3.41
CA ALA A 10 16.54 -4.93 2.57
C ALA A 10 16.75 -4.59 1.10
N ASN A 11 16.20 -3.46 0.63
CA ASN A 11 16.36 -3.01 -0.75
C ASN A 11 17.83 -2.75 -1.08
N LYS A 12 18.58 -2.21 -0.12
CA LYS A 12 20.02 -1.98 -0.29
C LYS A 12 20.78 -3.29 -0.50
N PHE A 13 20.44 -4.32 0.26
CA PHE A 13 21.07 -5.64 0.11
C PHE A 13 20.65 -6.36 -1.17
N LEU A 14 19.38 -6.21 -1.57
CA LEU A 14 18.88 -6.87 -2.77
C LEU A 14 19.33 -6.18 -4.06
N GLY A 15 19.70 -4.91 -3.99
CA GLY A 15 20.02 -4.11 -5.17
C GLY A 15 18.80 -3.63 -5.94
N VAL A 16 17.59 -4.06 -5.56
CA VAL A 16 16.30 -3.66 -6.15
C VAL A 16 15.27 -3.53 -5.02
N PRO A 17 14.23 -2.70 -5.18
CA PRO A 17 13.20 -2.59 -4.16
C PRO A 17 12.43 -3.89 -3.94
N PHE A 18 12.09 -4.17 -2.67
CA PHE A 18 11.16 -5.24 -2.35
C PHE A 18 9.83 -4.96 -3.04
N THR A 19 9.32 -5.94 -3.76
CA THR A 19 8.20 -5.74 -4.69
C THR A 19 7.15 -6.82 -4.50
N ILE A 20 5.87 -6.40 -4.53
CA ILE A 20 4.72 -7.31 -4.56
C ILE A 20 3.93 -7.01 -5.82
N VAL A 21 3.59 -8.07 -6.57
CA VAL A 21 2.71 -7.96 -7.74
C VAL A 21 1.45 -8.76 -7.44
N SER A 22 0.30 -8.11 -7.54
CA SER A 22 -0.97 -8.78 -7.29
C SER A 22 -2.10 -8.12 -8.06
N ARG A 23 -3.19 -8.85 -8.24
CA ARG A 23 -4.39 -8.33 -8.88
C ARG A 23 -5.15 -7.43 -7.89
N VAL A 24 -5.63 -6.30 -8.40
CA VAL A 24 -6.42 -5.37 -7.61
C VAL A 24 -7.84 -5.92 -7.44
N MET A 25 -8.29 -5.97 -6.19
CA MET A 25 -9.63 -6.44 -5.84
C MET A 25 -10.47 -5.27 -5.31
N LYS A 26 -11.79 -5.42 -5.46
CA LYS A 26 -12.71 -4.46 -4.88
C LYS A 26 -12.79 -4.67 -3.36
N GLY A 27 -12.54 -3.60 -2.59
CA GLY A 27 -12.60 -3.63 -1.13
C GLY A 27 -13.85 -2.96 -0.60
N ASP A 28 -13.84 -2.60 0.68
CA ASP A 28 -14.97 -1.95 1.35
C ASP A 28 -15.15 -0.47 0.95
N GLN A 29 -14.20 0.08 0.24
CA GLN A 29 -14.22 1.46 -0.26
C GLN A 29 -14.30 2.54 0.84
N ARG A 30 -13.93 2.19 2.07
CA ARG A 30 -13.92 3.15 3.19
C ARG A 30 -13.08 4.39 2.88
N GLY A 31 -11.94 4.20 2.23
CA GLY A 31 -11.05 5.29 1.87
C GLY A 31 -11.68 6.31 0.94
N ARG A 32 -12.60 5.90 0.07
CA ARG A 32 -13.30 6.83 -0.82
C ARG A 32 -14.19 7.80 -0.05
N THR A 33 -14.80 7.33 1.04
CA THR A 33 -15.68 8.14 1.88
C THR A 33 -14.94 9.32 2.49
N ILE A 34 -13.65 9.14 2.80
CA ILE A 34 -12.83 10.19 3.41
C ILE A 34 -11.85 10.84 2.43
N GLY A 35 -12.00 10.57 1.13
CA GLY A 35 -11.18 11.18 0.09
C GLY A 35 -9.82 10.53 -0.11
N VAL A 36 -9.64 9.29 0.37
CA VAL A 36 -8.39 8.52 0.21
C VAL A 36 -8.74 7.15 -0.37
N PRO A 37 -9.06 7.08 -1.67
CA PRO A 37 -9.40 5.80 -2.29
C PRO A 37 -8.19 4.87 -2.32
N THR A 38 -8.45 3.58 -2.07
CA THR A 38 -7.40 2.57 -2.01
C THR A 38 -7.68 1.41 -2.97
N ALA A 39 -6.60 0.84 -3.51
CA ALA A 39 -6.63 -0.42 -4.22
C ALA A 39 -6.30 -1.54 -3.23
N ASN A 40 -7.06 -2.62 -3.25
CA ASN A 40 -6.89 -3.75 -2.33
C ASN A 40 -6.19 -4.88 -3.05
N LEU A 41 -5.07 -5.35 -2.48
CA LEU A 41 -4.28 -6.44 -3.03
C LEU A 41 -4.23 -7.60 -2.05
N LYS A 42 -4.51 -8.80 -2.54
CA LYS A 42 -4.39 -10.02 -1.75
C LYS A 42 -2.93 -10.46 -1.74
N ILE A 43 -2.42 -10.81 -0.57
CA ILE A 43 -1.05 -11.28 -0.41
C ILE A 43 -1.09 -12.68 0.18
N ASP A 44 -0.59 -13.68 -0.56
CA ASP A 44 -0.66 -15.07 -0.14
C ASP A 44 0.67 -15.64 0.32
N GLU A 45 1.56 -15.94 -0.60
CA GLU A 45 2.66 -16.89 -0.36
C GLU A 45 4.04 -16.28 -0.24
N TYR A 46 4.13 -14.96 -0.25
CA TYR A 46 5.42 -14.28 -0.22
C TYR A 46 5.85 -13.98 1.21
N ILE A 47 7.10 -13.58 1.38
CA ILE A 47 7.56 -13.01 2.64
C ILE A 47 6.69 -11.79 2.93
N GLN A 48 5.93 -11.86 4.04
CA GLN A 48 5.05 -10.77 4.41
C GLN A 48 5.83 -9.67 5.11
N PRO A 49 5.63 -8.39 4.71
CA PRO A 49 6.26 -7.29 5.42
C PRO A 49 5.64 -7.12 6.81
N ASN A 50 6.31 -6.37 7.67
CA ASN A 50 5.73 -6.02 8.97
C ASN A 50 4.47 -5.19 8.77
N HIS A 51 3.48 -5.36 9.64
CA HIS A 51 2.23 -4.61 9.57
C HIS A 51 2.49 -3.12 9.76
N GLY A 52 1.92 -2.31 8.91
CA GLY A 52 2.09 -0.88 8.99
C GLY A 52 1.92 -0.17 7.66
N VAL A 53 2.34 1.07 7.63
CA VAL A 53 2.21 1.95 6.48
C VAL A 53 3.57 2.21 5.86
N TYR A 54 3.63 2.13 4.54
CA TYR A 54 4.86 2.23 3.76
C TYR A 54 4.73 3.30 2.68
N ALA A 55 5.84 3.97 2.39
CA ALA A 55 5.97 4.76 1.17
C ALA A 55 6.28 3.80 0.02
N VAL A 56 5.54 3.91 -1.07
CA VAL A 56 5.65 2.97 -2.19
C VAL A 56 5.67 3.69 -3.54
N ARG A 57 6.24 3.01 -4.53
CA ARG A 57 6.02 3.32 -5.95
C ARG A 57 5.28 2.16 -6.56
N ALA A 58 4.33 2.45 -7.44
CA ALA A 58 3.52 1.41 -8.03
C ALA A 58 3.36 1.61 -9.52
N LYS A 59 3.24 0.49 -10.23
CA LYS A 59 3.05 0.47 -11.68
C LYS A 59 1.83 -0.37 -11.99
N VAL A 60 0.89 0.23 -12.72
CA VAL A 60 -0.30 -0.50 -13.17
C VAL A 60 0.07 -1.31 -14.40
N MET A 61 -0.16 -2.60 -14.33
CA MET A 61 0.20 -3.55 -15.38
C MET A 61 -0.99 -3.75 -16.31
N ASN A 62 -1.40 -2.68 -17.01
CA ASN A 62 -2.43 -2.77 -18.04
C ASN A 62 -2.10 -1.82 -19.18
N LYS A 63 -2.83 -1.96 -20.28
CA LYS A 63 -2.58 -1.16 -21.49
C LYS A 63 -2.90 0.32 -21.33
N SER A 64 -3.93 0.64 -20.53
CA SER A 64 -4.38 2.02 -20.34
C SER A 64 -3.38 2.88 -19.58
N ALA A 65 -2.68 2.29 -18.61
CA ALA A 65 -1.71 3.02 -17.81
C ALA A 65 -0.33 3.15 -18.45
N LYS A 66 -0.08 2.40 -19.54
CA LYS A 66 1.15 2.45 -20.34
C LYS A 66 2.44 2.37 -19.51
N GLY A 67 2.40 1.64 -18.40
CA GLY A 67 3.57 1.45 -17.56
C GLY A 67 4.01 2.65 -16.75
N LYS A 68 3.16 3.64 -16.54
CA LYS A 68 3.48 4.78 -15.68
C LYS A 68 3.71 4.34 -14.24
N ASN A 69 4.67 4.99 -13.61
CA ASN A 69 4.92 4.83 -12.18
C ASN A 69 4.16 5.90 -11.39
N TYR A 70 3.58 5.47 -10.29
CA TYR A 70 2.85 6.35 -9.37
C TYR A 70 3.47 6.27 -7.99
N LYS A 71 3.45 7.37 -7.28
CA LYS A 71 3.86 7.42 -5.88
C LYS A 71 2.64 7.20 -5.00
N GLY A 72 2.83 6.62 -3.83
CA GLY A 72 1.72 6.38 -2.93
C GLY A 72 2.11 5.92 -1.55
N ILE A 73 1.09 5.57 -0.78
CA ILE A 73 1.25 4.90 0.50
C ILE A 73 0.54 3.55 0.44
N ALA A 74 1.04 2.60 1.21
CA ALA A 74 0.43 1.29 1.32
C ALA A 74 0.32 0.88 2.78
N ASN A 75 -0.83 0.35 3.15
CA ASN A 75 -1.06 -0.21 4.48
C ASN A 75 -1.13 -1.73 4.37
N PHE A 76 -0.19 -2.41 5.01
CA PHE A 76 -0.22 -3.87 5.13
C PHE A 76 -0.77 -4.24 6.49
N GLY A 77 -1.79 -5.09 6.51
CA GLY A 77 -2.40 -5.55 7.75
C GLY A 77 -3.20 -6.81 7.53
N VAL A 78 -3.83 -7.29 8.60
CA VAL A 78 -4.68 -8.47 8.57
C VAL A 78 -6.12 -8.03 8.78
N ARG A 79 -6.99 -8.44 7.86
CA ARG A 79 -8.43 -8.16 7.96
C ARG A 79 -9.16 -9.41 8.40
N PRO A 80 -10.00 -9.35 9.46
CA PRO A 80 -10.79 -10.51 9.87
C PRO A 80 -11.83 -10.86 8.79
N THR A 81 -12.01 -12.16 8.58
CA THR A 81 -13.03 -12.70 7.68
C THR A 81 -13.82 -13.76 8.43
N PHE A 82 -14.85 -14.34 7.80
CA PHE A 82 -15.66 -15.39 8.44
C PHE A 82 -14.84 -16.59 8.89
N ASP A 83 -13.85 -16.98 8.09
CA ASP A 83 -13.11 -18.20 8.32
C ASP A 83 -11.78 -17.99 9.03
N LYS A 84 -11.10 -16.87 8.74
CA LYS A 84 -9.77 -16.59 9.27
C LYS A 84 -9.36 -15.15 8.97
N ASN A 85 -8.29 -14.72 9.63
CA ASN A 85 -7.65 -13.44 9.32
C ASN A 85 -6.83 -13.59 8.04
N LYS A 86 -7.00 -12.65 7.10
CA LYS A 86 -6.27 -12.66 5.83
C LYS A 86 -5.39 -11.43 5.70
N PRO A 87 -4.15 -11.59 5.24
CA PRO A 87 -3.31 -10.43 4.97
C PRO A 87 -3.85 -9.64 3.78
N LEU A 88 -3.79 -8.33 3.90
CA LEU A 88 -4.30 -7.41 2.88
C LEU A 88 -3.37 -6.23 2.75
N LEU A 89 -3.06 -5.87 1.51
CA LEU A 89 -2.33 -4.65 1.19
C LEU A 89 -3.29 -3.66 0.56
N GLU A 90 -3.46 -2.52 1.21
CA GLU A 90 -4.27 -1.41 0.69
C GLU A 90 -3.35 -0.32 0.20
N VAL A 91 -3.46 0.04 -1.08
CA VAL A 91 -2.55 1.00 -1.73
C VAL A 91 -3.33 2.23 -2.16
N HIS A 92 -2.89 3.41 -1.71
CA HIS A 92 -3.41 4.69 -2.16
C HIS A 92 -2.37 5.37 -3.04
N LEU A 93 -2.69 5.56 -4.32
CA LEU A 93 -1.79 6.20 -5.28
C LEU A 93 -2.12 7.69 -5.39
N PHE A 94 -1.07 8.52 -5.37
CA PHE A 94 -1.24 9.96 -5.46
C PHE A 94 -1.54 10.37 -6.91
N ASN A 95 -2.47 11.33 -7.07
CA ASN A 95 -2.85 11.88 -8.38
C ASN A 95 -3.27 10.80 -9.38
N PHE A 96 -4.04 9.82 -8.90
CA PHE A 96 -4.45 8.67 -9.67
C PHE A 96 -5.98 8.54 -9.63
N ASN A 97 -6.61 8.43 -10.78
CA ASN A 97 -8.07 8.34 -10.88
C ASN A 97 -8.57 7.32 -11.89
N LEU A 98 -7.73 6.39 -12.32
CA LEU A 98 -8.13 5.33 -13.24
C LEU A 98 -8.80 4.19 -12.50
N ASN A 99 -9.73 3.50 -13.19
CA ASN A 99 -10.28 2.26 -12.68
C ASN A 99 -9.30 1.12 -12.97
N ILE A 100 -8.78 0.51 -11.91
CA ILE A 100 -7.77 -0.55 -12.02
C ILE A 100 -8.24 -1.88 -11.45
N TYR A 101 -9.52 -2.02 -11.12
CA TYR A 101 -10.04 -3.31 -10.67
C TYR A 101 -9.81 -4.37 -11.75
N ASN A 102 -9.41 -5.56 -11.33
CA ASN A 102 -9.02 -6.68 -12.18
C ASN A 102 -7.70 -6.49 -12.95
N SER A 103 -7.02 -5.37 -12.78
CA SER A 103 -5.66 -5.19 -13.28
C SER A 103 -4.66 -5.66 -12.23
N SER A 104 -3.43 -5.97 -12.67
CA SER A 104 -2.34 -6.25 -11.74
C SER A 104 -1.61 -4.95 -11.39
N LEU A 105 -1.19 -4.86 -10.15
CA LEU A 105 -0.43 -3.72 -9.65
C LEU A 105 0.91 -4.22 -9.12
N LYS A 106 1.99 -3.64 -9.59
CA LYS A 106 3.34 -3.89 -9.09
C LYS A 106 3.67 -2.83 -8.07
N VAL A 107 3.87 -3.21 -6.82
CA VAL A 107 4.12 -2.28 -5.71
C VAL A 107 5.54 -2.46 -5.20
N GLU A 108 6.34 -1.40 -5.32
CA GLU A 108 7.70 -1.37 -4.81
C GLU A 108 7.72 -0.67 -3.46
N PHE A 109 8.16 -1.37 -2.42
CA PHE A 109 8.25 -0.84 -1.06
C PHE A 109 9.54 -0.04 -0.91
N ILE A 110 9.42 1.25 -0.64
CA ILE A 110 10.59 2.15 -0.58
C ILE A 110 11.04 2.39 0.85
N ASP A 111 10.11 2.67 1.76
CA ASP A 111 10.43 2.92 3.16
C ASP A 111 9.24 2.66 4.07
N PHE A 112 9.53 2.31 5.33
CA PHE A 112 8.51 2.10 6.36
C PHE A 112 8.19 3.45 7.01
N ILE A 113 6.89 3.78 7.13
CA ILE A 113 6.47 5.05 7.71
C ILE A 113 6.08 4.88 9.17
N ARG A 114 5.22 3.92 9.49
CA ARG A 114 4.75 3.70 10.86
C ARG A 114 4.06 2.35 11.03
N LYS A 115 3.95 1.92 12.26
CA LYS A 115 3.16 0.72 12.62
C LYS A 115 1.68 0.99 12.45
N GLU A 116 0.89 -0.07 12.35
CA GLU A 116 -0.56 0.04 12.33
C GLU A 116 -1.09 0.71 13.60
N LYS A 117 -2.18 1.44 13.45
CA LYS A 117 -2.84 2.17 14.52
C LYS A 117 -4.33 1.94 14.47
N LYS A 118 -4.96 1.86 15.64
CA LYS A 118 -6.41 1.92 15.75
C LYS A 118 -6.84 3.37 15.93
N PHE A 119 -7.96 3.74 15.33
CA PHE A 119 -8.47 5.11 15.38
C PHE A 119 -9.81 5.13 16.09
N SER A 120 -10.02 6.17 16.90
CA SER A 120 -11.26 6.37 17.63
C SER A 120 -12.42 6.83 16.73
N GLY A 121 -12.10 7.34 15.54
CA GLY A 121 -13.10 7.81 14.60
C GLY A 121 -12.49 8.23 13.27
N ILE A 122 -13.36 8.69 12.37
CA ILE A 122 -12.97 9.08 11.01
C ILE A 122 -12.01 10.27 11.01
N ASP A 123 -12.19 11.22 11.89
CA ASP A 123 -11.36 12.43 11.95
C ASP A 123 -9.92 12.10 12.33
N SER A 124 -9.72 11.21 13.31
CA SER A 124 -8.38 10.75 13.72
C SER A 124 -7.69 10.02 12.58
N LEU A 125 -8.41 9.14 11.89
CA LEU A 125 -7.90 8.40 10.74
C LEU A 125 -7.49 9.37 9.61
N LYS A 126 -8.37 10.31 9.30
CA LYS A 126 -8.13 11.28 8.23
C LYS A 126 -6.91 12.15 8.52
N ASN A 127 -6.74 12.60 9.76
CA ASN A 127 -5.59 13.40 10.17
C ASN A 127 -4.29 12.60 10.05
N GLN A 128 -4.30 11.35 10.49
CA GLN A 128 -3.12 10.49 10.38
C GLN A 128 -2.75 10.22 8.94
N LEU A 129 -3.73 10.00 8.07
CA LEU A 129 -3.48 9.77 6.64
C LEU A 129 -2.83 11.01 5.98
N LYS A 130 -3.22 12.21 6.37
CA LYS A 130 -2.57 13.43 5.88
C LYS A 130 -1.10 13.47 6.27
N ILE A 131 -0.77 13.09 7.49
CA ILE A 131 0.61 13.01 7.97
C ILE A 131 1.38 11.96 7.18
N ASP A 132 0.80 10.79 7.00
CA ASP A 132 1.42 9.68 6.25
C ASP A 132 1.72 10.08 4.82
N ILE A 133 0.77 10.70 4.15
CA ILE A 133 0.93 11.15 2.76
C ILE A 133 2.04 12.21 2.66
N SER A 134 2.09 13.13 3.60
CA SER A 134 3.13 14.15 3.64
C SER A 134 4.52 13.55 3.80
N LYS A 135 4.66 12.57 4.71
CA LYS A 135 5.92 11.85 4.92
C LYS A 135 6.33 11.07 3.67
N ALA A 136 5.37 10.38 3.05
CA ALA A 136 5.64 9.61 1.85
C ALA A 136 6.11 10.50 0.70
N LYS A 137 5.49 11.65 0.52
CA LYS A 137 5.90 12.58 -0.53
C LYS A 137 7.32 13.07 -0.35
N LYS A 138 7.76 13.28 0.88
CA LYS A 138 9.16 13.65 1.17
C LYS A 138 10.12 12.51 0.85
N ILE A 139 9.77 11.28 1.22
CA ILE A 139 10.59 10.10 0.97
C ILE A 139 10.74 9.83 -0.53
N LEU A 140 9.66 10.01 -1.28
CA LEU A 140 9.58 9.62 -2.69
C LEU A 140 10.03 10.71 -3.67
N ASN A 141 10.32 11.88 -3.18
CA ASN A 141 10.83 12.96 -4.03
C ASN A 141 12.25 12.70 -4.49
#